data_011b3ab13419d0513c1f691919da074f
#
_entry.id   011b3ab13419d0513c1f691919da074f
#
_cell.length_a   1.000
_cell.length_b   1.000
_cell.length_c   1.000
_cell.angle_alpha   90.00
_cell.angle_beta   90.00
_cell.angle_gamma   90.00
#
_symmetry.space_group_name_H-M   'P 1'
#
loop_
_entity.id
_entity.type
_entity.pdbx_description
1 polymer ?
#
loop_
_entity_poly.entity_id
_entity_poly.type
_entity_poly.pdbx_seq_one_letter_code
_entity_poly.pdbx_strand_id
1 'polypeptide(L)'
;MRVLITGVTSFLGLYTAKLLLQEGHEVIGAVRPGSRRAQELDAHGISAYPTYRTVHLDLSELPEAELGEAHYAEVLGLDGAAASARSAEPAGHSGTAAAMQVAADSAHSAAPVVAVQQTATRLPAPALADDTAALIDAWIHFAWDGVGSAGRSDTNIQIENIQNAKKAYLYAKLLGARKFLFAGSQAEYGRGNHRVPLPVSPYGKAKLSFGRWATEQSLLSEIYDDAPMQFIHMRIYSVYGSGDHETSLVNTVLRAALRHEAITLGPCEQRWNYLEVHDLARAIRILLNSEDTRTGIYDIAGSDSRMLKKYVIAMNAIAGDGAELRFGTRANNAEGAANMSPEILKLQRLGFHQEISFEAGIGMLLKTMERIDL
;
A
#
# COMPACT_ATOMS: atom_id res chain seq x y z
N MET A 1 -13.26 9.59 8.20
CA MET A 1 -12.94 8.15 8.31
C MET A 1 -11.77 7.97 9.25
N ARG A 2 -11.73 6.83 9.93
CA ARG A 2 -10.60 6.37 10.75
C ARG A 2 -9.73 5.43 9.91
N VAL A 3 -8.49 5.85 9.62
CA VAL A 3 -7.60 5.16 8.68
C VAL A 3 -6.34 4.71 9.40
N LEU A 4 -6.05 3.39 9.39
CA LEU A 4 -4.79 2.86 9.89
C LEU A 4 -3.78 2.80 8.75
N ILE A 5 -2.55 3.29 8.99
CA ILE A 5 -1.47 3.31 8.01
C ILE A 5 -0.25 2.57 8.56
N THR A 6 0.06 1.39 8.00
CA THR A 6 1.34 0.73 8.24
C THR A 6 2.41 1.27 7.31
N GLY A 7 3.62 1.51 7.84
CA GLY A 7 4.67 2.21 7.10
C GLY A 7 4.41 3.71 6.97
N VAL A 8 3.70 4.31 7.94
CA VAL A 8 3.39 5.74 8.01
C VAL A 8 4.64 6.63 7.97
N THR A 9 5.77 6.17 8.49
CA THR A 9 7.07 6.84 8.47
C THR A 9 7.83 6.69 7.15
N SER A 10 7.28 5.98 6.17
CA SER A 10 7.87 5.88 4.83
C SER A 10 7.62 7.16 4.02
N PHE A 11 8.42 7.38 2.97
CA PHE A 11 8.24 8.50 2.06
C PHE A 11 6.78 8.65 1.59
N LEU A 12 6.17 7.58 1.09
CA LEU A 12 4.76 7.60 0.64
C LEU A 12 3.77 7.75 1.79
N GLY A 13 4.07 7.11 2.93
CA GLY A 13 3.22 7.13 4.12
C GLY A 13 3.08 8.51 4.73
N LEU A 14 4.19 9.27 4.82
CA LEU A 14 4.20 10.64 5.37
C LEU A 14 3.29 11.58 4.58
N TYR A 15 3.41 11.61 3.25
CA TYR A 15 2.59 12.47 2.40
C TYR A 15 1.12 12.07 2.39
N THR A 16 0.85 10.76 2.38
CA THR A 16 -0.53 10.25 2.46
C THR A 16 -1.16 10.60 3.80
N ALA A 17 -0.48 10.34 4.92
CA ALA A 17 -0.98 10.68 6.25
C ALA A 17 -1.26 12.16 6.40
N LYS A 18 -0.33 13.01 5.95
CA LYS A 18 -0.48 14.47 6.03
C LYS A 18 -1.70 14.97 5.26
N LEU A 19 -1.92 14.49 4.02
CA LEU A 19 -3.07 14.89 3.23
C LEU A 19 -4.39 14.45 3.88
N LEU A 20 -4.47 13.21 4.37
CA LEU A 20 -5.67 12.71 5.03
C LEU A 20 -6.01 13.49 6.31
N LEU A 21 -5.00 13.85 7.11
CA LEU A 21 -5.18 14.69 8.31
C LEU A 21 -5.66 16.09 7.96
N GLN A 22 -5.13 16.69 6.89
CA GLN A 22 -5.57 18.00 6.39
C GLN A 22 -7.04 17.99 5.95
N GLU A 23 -7.54 16.87 5.47
CA GLU A 23 -8.93 16.68 5.06
C GLU A 23 -9.85 16.21 6.22
N GLY A 24 -9.34 16.20 7.46
CA GLY A 24 -10.13 15.90 8.66
C GLY A 24 -10.36 14.42 8.93
N HIS A 25 -9.59 13.52 8.30
CA HIS A 25 -9.60 12.10 8.67
C HIS A 25 -8.89 11.89 10.02
N GLU A 26 -9.28 10.87 10.75
CA GLU A 26 -8.51 10.34 11.87
C GLU A 26 -7.47 9.35 11.32
N VAL A 27 -6.19 9.58 11.59
CA VAL A 27 -5.10 8.72 11.13
C VAL A 27 -4.43 8.02 12.30
N ILE A 28 -4.40 6.68 12.22
CA ILE A 28 -3.67 5.83 13.16
C ILE A 28 -2.38 5.38 12.45
N GLY A 29 -1.26 5.95 12.85
CA GLY A 29 0.05 5.62 12.29
C GLY A 29 0.67 4.43 13.00
N ALA A 30 0.83 3.29 12.31
CA ALA A 30 1.53 2.13 12.84
C ALA A 30 3.05 2.29 12.67
N VAL A 31 3.77 2.30 13.79
CA VAL A 31 5.22 2.47 13.86
C VAL A 31 5.83 1.28 14.60
N ARG A 32 6.86 0.65 14.04
CA ARG A 32 7.56 -0.44 14.74
C ARG A 32 8.22 0.08 16.03
N PRO A 33 8.19 -0.70 17.13
CA PRO A 33 8.92 -0.36 18.34
C PRO A 33 10.38 -0.05 18.04
N GLY A 34 10.93 1.02 18.58
CA GLY A 34 12.32 1.42 18.37
C GLY A 34 12.66 1.95 16.97
N SER A 35 11.69 2.24 16.12
CA SER A 35 11.91 2.81 14.79
C SER A 35 12.61 4.17 14.86
N ARG A 36 13.80 4.28 14.23
CA ARG A 36 14.54 5.54 14.11
C ARG A 36 13.82 6.57 13.24
N ARG A 37 12.88 6.12 12.40
CA ARG A 37 12.12 7.01 11.50
C ARG A 37 10.89 7.61 12.18
N ALA A 38 10.60 7.32 13.44
CA ALA A 38 9.48 7.92 14.16
C ALA A 38 9.58 9.46 14.22
N GLN A 39 10.79 9.99 14.30
CA GLN A 39 11.05 11.46 14.27
C GLN A 39 10.59 12.14 12.96
N GLU A 40 10.45 11.42 11.87
CA GLU A 40 9.94 11.97 10.60
C GLU A 40 8.50 12.48 10.73
N LEU A 41 7.71 11.88 11.63
CA LEU A 41 6.35 12.32 11.90
C LEU A 41 6.31 13.75 12.47
N ASP A 42 7.22 14.08 13.38
CA ASP A 42 7.35 15.41 13.95
C ASP A 42 7.92 16.39 12.93
N ALA A 43 8.96 16.00 12.19
CA ALA A 43 9.57 16.82 11.15
C ALA A 43 8.57 17.20 10.04
N HIS A 44 7.59 16.34 9.73
CA HIS A 44 6.51 16.63 8.78
C HIS A 44 5.28 17.27 9.42
N GLY A 45 5.29 17.53 10.73
CA GLY A 45 4.18 18.15 11.48
C GLY A 45 2.97 17.22 11.62
N ILE A 46 3.12 15.90 11.43
CA ILE A 46 2.03 14.91 11.49
C ILE A 46 1.58 14.73 12.94
N SER A 47 2.51 14.61 13.89
CA SER A 47 2.22 14.41 15.30
C SER A 47 1.47 15.58 15.95
N ALA A 48 1.47 16.75 15.32
CA ALA A 48 0.76 17.93 15.83
C ALA A 48 -0.75 17.93 15.52
N TYR A 49 -1.22 17.07 14.64
CA TYR A 49 -2.65 16.98 14.33
C TYR A 49 -3.42 16.29 15.48
N PRO A 50 -4.50 16.88 16.01
CA PRO A 50 -5.28 16.29 17.10
C PRO A 50 -5.98 14.98 16.69
N THR A 51 -6.17 14.76 15.38
CA THR A 51 -6.77 13.55 14.80
C THR A 51 -5.72 12.50 14.43
N TYR A 52 -4.44 12.71 14.77
CA TYR A 52 -3.37 11.74 14.61
C TYR A 52 -3.06 11.02 15.92
N ARG A 53 -2.84 9.71 15.83
CA ARG A 53 -2.24 8.93 16.93
C ARG A 53 -1.28 7.88 16.40
N THR A 54 -0.26 7.58 17.17
CA THR A 54 0.68 6.49 16.92
C THR A 54 0.24 5.23 17.65
N VAL A 55 0.33 4.07 16.97
CA VAL A 55 0.33 2.75 17.61
C VAL A 55 1.66 2.07 17.36
N HIS A 56 2.19 1.39 18.38
CA HIS A 56 3.39 0.58 18.22
C HIS A 56 2.99 -0.81 17.73
N LEU A 57 3.39 -1.15 16.49
CA LEU A 57 2.99 -2.38 15.83
C LEU A 57 4.16 -2.97 15.04
N ASP A 58 4.57 -4.18 15.38
CA ASP A 58 5.38 -5.03 14.52
C ASP A 58 4.50 -6.14 13.94
N LEU A 59 4.35 -6.16 12.62
CA LEU A 59 3.50 -7.14 11.94
C LEU A 59 4.03 -8.57 12.08
N SER A 60 5.34 -8.75 12.29
CA SER A 60 5.93 -10.08 12.49
C SER A 60 5.51 -10.69 13.84
N GLU A 61 5.28 -9.85 14.84
CA GLU A 61 4.89 -10.25 16.19
C GLU A 61 3.38 -10.45 16.35
N LEU A 62 2.57 -10.06 15.36
CA LEU A 62 1.14 -10.32 15.41
C LEU A 62 0.86 -11.81 15.47
N PRO A 63 0.04 -12.28 16.44
CA PRO A 63 -0.38 -13.68 16.51
C PRO A 63 -1.14 -14.11 15.25
N GLU A 64 -1.22 -15.41 15.01
CA GLU A 64 -2.09 -15.95 13.97
C GLU A 64 -3.54 -15.55 14.28
N ALA A 65 -4.34 -15.30 13.22
CA ALA A 65 -5.68 -14.71 13.33
C ALA A 65 -6.73 -15.72 13.85
N GLU A 66 -6.45 -16.36 14.98
CA GLU A 66 -7.37 -17.30 15.66
C GLU A 66 -8.07 -16.69 16.88
N LEU A 67 -7.70 -15.47 17.28
CA LEU A 67 -8.21 -14.80 18.50
C LEU A 67 -9.38 -13.86 18.18
N GLY A 68 -10.32 -13.70 19.13
CA GLY A 68 -11.52 -12.88 18.94
C GLY A 68 -11.23 -11.35 18.87
N GLU A 69 -12.20 -10.58 18.37
CA GLU A 69 -12.09 -9.12 18.12
C GLU A 69 -11.53 -8.29 19.28
N ALA A 70 -11.94 -8.57 20.51
CA ALA A 70 -11.50 -7.82 21.70
C ALA A 70 -9.98 -7.87 21.89
N HIS A 71 -9.36 -9.02 21.61
CA HIS A 71 -7.91 -9.21 21.73
C HIS A 71 -7.15 -8.42 20.66
N TYR A 72 -7.66 -8.34 19.43
CA TYR A 72 -6.99 -7.59 18.35
C TYR A 72 -7.02 -6.08 18.59
N ALA A 73 -8.13 -5.57 19.14
CA ALA A 73 -8.24 -4.17 19.52
C ALA A 73 -7.21 -3.82 20.62
N GLU A 74 -7.02 -4.70 21.60
CA GLU A 74 -6.01 -4.57 22.65
C GLU A 74 -4.59 -4.58 22.10
N VAL A 75 -4.24 -5.58 21.27
CA VAL A 75 -2.90 -5.69 20.64
C VAL A 75 -2.55 -4.45 19.83
N LEU A 76 -3.53 -3.85 19.18
CA LEU A 76 -3.36 -2.63 18.37
C LEU A 76 -3.55 -1.34 19.19
N GLY A 77 -3.84 -1.45 20.51
CA GLY A 77 -4.04 -0.29 21.38
C GLY A 77 -5.25 0.57 20.98
N LEU A 78 -6.31 -0.06 20.46
CA LEU A 78 -7.50 0.63 19.97
C LEU A 78 -8.66 0.65 20.97
N ASP A 79 -8.50 0.05 22.13
CA ASP A 79 -9.53 -0.18 23.15
C ASP A 79 -10.09 1.10 23.80
N GLY A 80 -9.33 2.20 23.78
CA GLY A 80 -9.74 3.46 24.42
C GLY A 80 -10.95 4.15 23.77
N ALA A 81 -11.36 3.78 22.55
CA ALA A 81 -12.48 4.39 21.84
C ALA A 81 -13.83 3.68 22.11
N ALA A 82 -13.80 2.38 22.46
CA ALA A 82 -15.00 1.58 22.71
C ALA A 82 -15.56 1.72 24.16
N ALA A 83 -14.73 2.14 25.10
CA ALA A 83 -15.12 2.26 26.51
C ALA A 83 -16.08 3.43 26.81
N SER A 84 -16.15 4.44 25.93
CA SER A 84 -17.04 5.60 26.10
C SER A 84 -18.50 5.36 25.72
N ALA A 85 -18.80 4.25 25.01
CA ALA A 85 -20.15 3.95 24.55
C ALA A 85 -20.95 2.97 25.45
N ARG A 86 -20.34 2.43 26.51
CA ARG A 86 -20.96 1.37 27.36
C ARG A 86 -21.68 1.84 28.62
N SER A 87 -22.13 3.07 28.71
CA SER A 87 -22.93 3.55 29.85
C SER A 87 -24.35 3.89 29.44
N ALA A 88 -25.13 2.92 28.92
CA ALA A 88 -26.59 2.96 28.90
C ALA A 88 -27.15 1.55 28.65
N GLU A 89 -27.42 0.81 29.76
CA GLU A 89 -28.34 -0.33 29.70
C GLU A 89 -29.80 0.13 29.68
N PRO A 90 -30.68 -0.65 29.03
CA PRO A 90 -31.78 -1.18 29.84
C PRO A 90 -32.08 -2.66 29.62
N ALA A 91 -32.64 -3.24 30.68
CA ALA A 91 -32.92 -4.62 30.97
C ALA A 91 -33.97 -5.33 30.09
N GLY A 92 -33.70 -6.62 29.87
CA GLY A 92 -34.67 -7.70 29.95
C GLY A 92 -35.65 -7.93 28.81
N HIS A 93 -35.62 -9.12 28.18
CA HIS A 93 -36.71 -10.09 28.17
C HIS A 93 -36.26 -11.45 27.58
N SER A 94 -36.64 -12.49 28.31
CA SER A 94 -36.44 -13.92 28.02
C SER A 94 -37.42 -14.44 26.97
N GLY A 95 -36.96 -15.37 26.09
CA GLY A 95 -37.85 -16.13 25.22
C GLY A 95 -37.19 -17.40 24.69
N THR A 96 -37.67 -18.52 25.10
CA THR A 96 -37.24 -19.89 24.97
C THR A 96 -37.36 -20.49 23.58
N ALA A 97 -36.45 -21.42 23.32
CA ALA A 97 -36.22 -22.33 22.20
C ALA A 97 -37.38 -23.23 21.74
N ALA A 98 -37.28 -23.72 20.51
CA ALA A 98 -37.70 -25.08 20.14
C ALA A 98 -36.89 -25.60 18.93
N ALA A 99 -36.31 -26.77 19.14
CA ALA A 99 -35.63 -27.57 18.13
C ALA A 99 -36.61 -28.31 17.24
N MET A 100 -36.29 -28.51 15.97
CA MET A 100 -36.89 -29.53 15.13
C MET A 100 -35.86 -30.22 14.27
N GLN A 101 -35.69 -31.52 14.55
CA GLN A 101 -34.96 -32.52 13.77
C GLN A 101 -35.86 -33.02 12.65
N VAL A 102 -35.32 -33.18 11.43
CA VAL A 102 -35.89 -34.10 10.43
C VAL A 102 -34.73 -34.81 9.74
N ALA A 103 -34.75 -36.14 9.85
CA ALA A 103 -33.94 -37.09 9.14
C ALA A 103 -34.67 -37.52 7.85
N ALA A 104 -33.93 -37.88 6.80
CA ALA A 104 -34.26 -39.04 5.95
C ALA A 104 -33.25 -39.28 4.84
N ASP A 105 -32.93 -40.57 4.73
CA ASP A 105 -32.15 -41.33 3.78
C ASP A 105 -32.47 -41.16 2.29
N SER A 106 -31.42 -41.34 1.46
CA SER A 106 -31.46 -42.40 0.42
C SER A 106 -30.14 -42.44 -0.38
N ALA A 107 -29.62 -43.66 -0.51
CA ALA A 107 -28.42 -44.03 -1.22
C ALA A 107 -28.61 -44.03 -2.74
N HIS A 108 -27.58 -43.59 -3.51
CA HIS A 108 -27.26 -44.20 -4.81
C HIS A 108 -25.75 -44.08 -5.10
N SER A 109 -25.21 -45.21 -5.54
CA SER A 109 -23.82 -45.53 -5.87
C SER A 109 -23.33 -44.81 -7.12
N ALA A 110 -22.13 -44.26 -7.08
CA ALA A 110 -21.24 -44.04 -8.24
C ALA A 110 -19.78 -43.90 -7.80
N ALA A 111 -18.87 -44.41 -8.60
CA ALA A 111 -17.46 -44.74 -8.40
C ALA A 111 -16.53 -43.53 -8.03
N PRO A 112 -15.28 -43.80 -7.56
CA PRO A 112 -14.49 -42.81 -6.83
C PRO A 112 -13.80 -41.79 -7.75
N VAL A 113 -14.17 -40.54 -7.63
CA VAL A 113 -13.36 -39.43 -8.07
C VAL A 113 -12.37 -39.12 -6.93
N VAL A 114 -11.08 -39.19 -7.24
CA VAL A 114 -10.02 -38.79 -6.29
C VAL A 114 -10.22 -37.36 -5.91
N ALA A 115 -10.83 -37.12 -4.76
CA ALA A 115 -10.96 -35.79 -4.15
C ALA A 115 -9.62 -35.40 -3.57
N VAL A 116 -8.94 -34.46 -4.23
CA VAL A 116 -7.91 -33.62 -3.56
C VAL A 116 -8.65 -32.84 -2.49
N GLN A 117 -8.55 -33.29 -1.25
CA GLN A 117 -9.02 -32.56 -0.09
C GLN A 117 -8.15 -31.31 0.06
N GLN A 118 -8.57 -30.21 -0.59
CA GLN A 118 -8.23 -28.88 -0.12
C GLN A 118 -9.06 -28.65 1.15
N THR A 119 -8.43 -28.83 2.30
CA THR A 119 -8.95 -28.35 3.57
C THR A 119 -8.95 -26.82 3.50
N ALA A 120 -10.01 -26.24 2.94
CA ALA A 120 -10.35 -24.86 3.18
C ALA A 120 -10.72 -24.79 4.67
N THR A 121 -9.77 -24.38 5.49
CA THR A 121 -10.03 -24.04 6.90
C THR A 121 -10.98 -22.87 6.88
N ARG A 122 -12.28 -23.16 7.02
CA ARG A 122 -13.34 -22.17 7.18
C ARG A 122 -13.10 -21.51 8.52
N LEU A 123 -12.57 -20.26 8.48
CA LEU A 123 -12.58 -19.41 9.68
C LEU A 123 -14.04 -19.30 10.12
N PRO A 124 -14.38 -19.57 11.40
CA PRO A 124 -15.72 -19.32 11.88
C PRO A 124 -15.99 -17.83 11.66
N ALA A 125 -17.10 -17.51 10.98
CA ALA A 125 -17.59 -16.15 10.94
C ALA A 125 -17.80 -15.72 12.39
N PRO A 126 -17.17 -14.64 12.88
CA PRO A 126 -17.52 -14.11 14.19
C PRO A 126 -18.99 -13.74 14.12
N ALA A 127 -19.78 -14.26 15.04
CA ALA A 127 -21.13 -13.79 15.26
C ALA A 127 -21.01 -12.34 15.74
N LEU A 128 -21.17 -11.39 14.81
CA LEU A 128 -21.23 -9.97 15.12
C LEU A 128 -22.44 -9.77 16.04
N ALA A 129 -22.18 -9.51 17.29
CA ALA A 129 -23.17 -8.91 18.15
C ALA A 129 -23.51 -7.53 17.57
N ASP A 130 -24.76 -7.18 17.51
CA ASP A 130 -25.42 -6.07 16.82
C ASP A 130 -24.94 -4.64 17.17
N ASP A 131 -23.75 -4.45 17.80
CA ASP A 131 -23.34 -3.16 18.39
C ASP A 131 -21.82 -2.87 18.31
N THR A 132 -21.06 -3.51 17.42
CA THR A 132 -19.64 -3.16 17.23
C THR A 132 -19.47 -2.18 16.06
N ALA A 133 -19.42 -0.88 16.38
CA ALA A 133 -18.94 0.13 15.44
C ALA A 133 -17.53 -0.28 14.97
N ALA A 134 -17.30 -0.33 13.65
CA ALA A 134 -16.00 -0.64 13.07
C ALA A 134 -14.91 0.19 13.75
N LEU A 135 -13.82 -0.47 14.20
CA LEU A 135 -12.72 0.21 14.88
C LEU A 135 -11.89 1.07 13.91
N ILE A 136 -11.85 0.67 12.64
CA ILE A 136 -11.27 1.42 11.54
C ILE A 136 -12.15 1.31 10.29
N ASP A 137 -12.14 2.34 9.46
CA ASP A 137 -12.85 2.34 8.17
C ASP A 137 -11.98 1.78 7.03
N ALA A 138 -10.65 2.00 7.11
CA ALA A 138 -9.71 1.54 6.10
C ALA A 138 -8.32 1.28 6.67
N TRP A 139 -7.58 0.41 5.96
CA TRP A 139 -6.16 0.16 6.20
C TRP A 139 -5.35 0.46 4.94
N ILE A 140 -4.33 1.33 5.04
CA ILE A 140 -3.38 1.59 3.98
C ILE A 140 -2.06 0.91 4.33
N HIS A 141 -1.61 -0.02 3.48
CA HIS A 141 -0.45 -0.85 3.75
C HIS A 141 0.75 -0.44 2.89
N PHE A 142 1.66 0.36 3.47
CA PHE A 142 2.96 0.72 2.88
C PHE A 142 4.13 -0.08 3.46
N ALA A 143 3.93 -0.73 4.61
CA ALA A 143 4.99 -1.48 5.27
C ALA A 143 5.49 -2.62 4.38
N TRP A 144 6.77 -2.55 3.99
CA TRP A 144 7.45 -3.54 3.17
C TRP A 144 8.94 -3.36 3.32
N ASP A 145 9.63 -4.36 3.81
CA ASP A 145 11.07 -4.31 3.99
C ASP A 145 11.82 -4.66 2.69
N GLY A 146 13.09 -4.24 2.59
CA GLY A 146 13.90 -4.57 1.43
C GLY A 146 13.48 -3.91 0.12
N VAL A 147 12.94 -2.67 0.17
CA VAL A 147 12.56 -1.91 -1.05
C VAL A 147 13.75 -1.35 -1.83
N GLY A 148 14.93 -1.26 -1.20
CA GLY A 148 16.18 -0.88 -1.87
C GLY A 148 16.75 -2.01 -2.75
N SER A 149 17.71 -1.68 -3.61
CA SER A 149 18.22 -2.60 -4.64
C SER A 149 18.71 -3.96 -4.09
N ALA A 150 19.41 -3.99 -2.97
CA ALA A 150 19.87 -5.22 -2.33
C ALA A 150 18.71 -6.05 -1.77
N GLY A 151 17.80 -5.43 -1.01
CA GLY A 151 16.68 -6.13 -0.39
C GLY A 151 15.65 -6.65 -1.39
N ARG A 152 15.53 -6.04 -2.57
CA ARG A 152 14.65 -6.53 -3.64
C ARG A 152 15.03 -7.90 -4.16
N SER A 153 16.30 -8.28 -4.04
CA SER A 153 16.82 -9.57 -4.47
C SER A 153 16.83 -10.61 -3.35
N ASP A 154 16.59 -10.22 -2.10
CA ASP A 154 16.57 -11.12 -0.95
C ASP A 154 15.21 -11.83 -0.85
N THR A 155 15.22 -13.13 -1.17
CA THR A 155 14.01 -13.94 -1.17
C THR A 155 13.40 -14.10 0.22
N ASN A 156 14.21 -14.19 1.28
CA ASN A 156 13.71 -14.41 2.65
C ASN A 156 12.96 -13.17 3.14
N ILE A 157 13.55 -12.00 2.99
CA ILE A 157 12.86 -10.72 3.31
C ILE A 157 11.54 -10.63 2.56
N GLN A 158 11.52 -11.03 1.28
CA GLN A 158 10.31 -10.92 0.47
C GLN A 158 9.24 -11.95 0.88
N ILE A 159 9.60 -13.14 1.35
CA ILE A 159 8.67 -14.13 1.91
C ILE A 159 8.07 -13.61 3.22
N GLU A 160 8.89 -13.06 4.13
CA GLU A 160 8.42 -12.46 5.39
C GLU A 160 7.43 -11.31 5.13
N ASN A 161 7.70 -10.47 4.13
CA ASN A 161 6.78 -9.41 3.73
C ASN A 161 5.41 -9.94 3.31
N ILE A 162 5.34 -11.07 2.57
CA ILE A 162 4.06 -11.69 2.19
C ILE A 162 3.30 -12.11 3.45
N GLN A 163 3.96 -12.76 4.40
CA GLN A 163 3.33 -13.21 5.65
C GLN A 163 2.81 -12.03 6.46
N ASN A 164 3.62 -11.00 6.64
CA ASN A 164 3.25 -9.77 7.36
C ASN A 164 2.08 -9.04 6.69
N ALA A 165 2.06 -8.96 5.35
CA ALA A 165 0.97 -8.34 4.62
C ALA A 165 -0.34 -9.17 4.73
N LYS A 166 -0.26 -10.51 4.75
CA LYS A 166 -1.42 -11.37 5.02
C LYS A 166 -1.99 -11.14 6.41
N LYS A 167 -1.14 -11.07 7.45
CA LYS A 167 -1.56 -10.73 8.81
C LYS A 167 -2.25 -9.36 8.82
N ALA A 168 -1.64 -8.32 8.23
CA ALA A 168 -2.24 -6.99 8.15
C ALA A 168 -3.63 -7.01 7.48
N TYR A 169 -3.81 -7.78 6.41
CA TYR A 169 -5.10 -7.93 5.72
C TYR A 169 -6.16 -8.58 6.61
N LEU A 170 -5.82 -9.67 7.30
CA LEU A 170 -6.74 -10.37 8.19
C LEU A 170 -7.12 -9.50 9.39
N TYR A 171 -6.16 -8.79 9.99
CA TYR A 171 -6.42 -7.85 11.08
C TYR A 171 -7.28 -6.66 10.62
N ALA A 172 -7.06 -6.13 9.42
CA ALA A 172 -7.92 -5.07 8.88
C ALA A 172 -9.38 -5.53 8.80
N LYS A 173 -9.62 -6.76 8.33
CA LYS A 173 -10.95 -7.36 8.28
C LYS A 173 -11.57 -7.50 9.68
N LEU A 174 -10.81 -8.01 10.65
CA LEU A 174 -11.26 -8.18 12.04
C LEU A 174 -11.59 -6.84 12.73
N LEU A 175 -10.90 -5.76 12.36
CA LEU A 175 -11.16 -4.41 12.86
C LEU A 175 -12.30 -3.70 12.13
N GLY A 176 -13.00 -4.37 11.23
CA GLY A 176 -14.14 -3.86 10.50
C GLY A 176 -13.82 -2.92 9.34
N ALA A 177 -12.57 -2.94 8.83
CA ALA A 177 -12.20 -2.13 7.67
C ALA A 177 -13.03 -2.51 6.44
N ARG A 178 -13.53 -1.49 5.74
CA ARG A 178 -14.24 -1.67 4.46
C ARG A 178 -13.31 -1.64 3.26
N LYS A 179 -12.12 -1.08 3.41
CA LYS A 179 -11.11 -0.98 2.34
C LYS A 179 -9.73 -1.33 2.86
N PHE A 180 -9.01 -2.15 2.10
CA PHE A 180 -7.59 -2.41 2.29
C PHE A 180 -6.83 -1.93 1.05
N LEU A 181 -6.04 -0.86 1.18
CA LEU A 181 -5.25 -0.28 0.10
C LEU A 181 -3.82 -0.79 0.21
N PHE A 182 -3.35 -1.52 -0.78
CA PHE A 182 -2.02 -2.13 -0.79
C PHE A 182 -1.07 -1.42 -1.75
N ALA A 183 0.10 -1.03 -1.26
CA ALA A 183 1.17 -0.50 -2.08
C ALA A 183 1.86 -1.62 -2.89
N GLY A 184 1.29 -1.98 -4.02
CA GLY A 184 1.91 -2.79 -5.06
C GLY A 184 2.99 -2.02 -5.81
N SER A 185 3.49 -2.57 -6.93
CA SER A 185 4.59 -1.97 -7.70
C SER A 185 4.51 -2.29 -9.18
N GLN A 186 4.99 -1.39 -10.03
CA GLN A 186 5.24 -1.68 -11.46
C GLN A 186 6.20 -2.89 -11.66
N ALA A 187 7.04 -3.23 -10.68
CA ALA A 187 7.92 -4.39 -10.72
C ALA A 187 7.17 -5.73 -10.84
N GLU A 188 5.88 -5.75 -10.49
CA GLU A 188 5.01 -6.91 -10.67
C GLU A 188 4.79 -7.26 -12.15
N TYR A 189 4.84 -6.27 -13.03
CA TYR A 189 4.73 -6.51 -14.47
C TYR A 189 5.99 -7.18 -15.03
N GLY A 190 7.16 -6.78 -14.58
CA GLY A 190 8.44 -7.31 -14.99
C GLY A 190 8.61 -7.27 -16.53
N ARG A 191 8.79 -8.43 -17.16
CA ARG A 191 8.86 -8.59 -18.64
C ARG A 191 7.50 -8.85 -19.28
N GLY A 192 6.44 -8.88 -18.49
CA GLY A 192 5.07 -9.13 -18.95
C GLY A 192 4.32 -7.86 -19.33
N ASN A 193 3.02 -7.91 -19.14
CA ASN A 193 2.10 -6.81 -19.40
C ASN A 193 0.95 -6.81 -18.38
N HIS A 194 -0.05 -5.93 -18.56
CA HIS A 194 -1.20 -5.83 -17.64
C HIS A 194 -2.01 -7.13 -17.52
N ARG A 195 -2.11 -7.91 -18.58
CA ARG A 195 -2.85 -9.19 -18.61
C ARG A 195 -2.02 -10.35 -18.07
N VAL A 196 -0.74 -10.40 -18.42
CA VAL A 196 0.17 -11.47 -18.05
C VAL A 196 1.43 -10.88 -17.42
N PRO A 197 1.39 -10.57 -16.12
CA PRO A 197 2.56 -10.08 -15.40
C PRO A 197 3.61 -11.18 -15.24
N LEU A 198 4.89 -10.84 -15.53
CA LEU A 198 6.05 -11.72 -15.46
C LEU A 198 7.16 -11.06 -14.66
N PRO A 199 7.01 -10.94 -13.33
CA PRO A 199 7.97 -10.28 -12.47
C PRO A 199 9.33 -11.00 -12.50
N VAL A 200 10.41 -10.22 -12.51
CA VAL A 200 11.78 -10.74 -12.57
C VAL A 200 12.37 -10.89 -11.17
N SER A 201 12.27 -9.85 -10.36
CA SER A 201 12.85 -9.83 -9.00
C SER A 201 11.99 -10.58 -7.98
N PRO A 202 12.60 -11.12 -6.90
CA PRO A 202 11.85 -11.63 -5.74
C PRO A 202 10.84 -10.62 -5.19
N TYR A 203 11.20 -9.34 -5.14
CA TYR A 203 10.31 -8.25 -4.76
C TYR A 203 9.04 -8.17 -5.61
N GLY A 204 9.18 -8.12 -6.94
CA GLY A 204 8.03 -8.08 -7.85
C GLY A 204 7.16 -9.33 -7.75
N LYS A 205 7.79 -10.52 -7.60
CA LYS A 205 7.09 -11.79 -7.39
C LYS A 205 6.29 -11.80 -6.08
N ALA A 206 6.88 -11.30 -5.01
CA ALA A 206 6.24 -11.25 -3.69
C ALA A 206 5.04 -10.29 -3.68
N LYS A 207 5.20 -9.08 -4.23
CA LYS A 207 4.10 -8.12 -4.38
C LYS A 207 2.94 -8.70 -5.19
N LEU A 208 3.23 -9.33 -6.32
CA LEU A 208 2.23 -9.99 -7.16
C LEU A 208 1.55 -11.15 -6.44
N SER A 209 2.31 -11.97 -5.70
CA SER A 209 1.78 -13.12 -4.96
C SER A 209 0.78 -12.68 -3.88
N PHE A 210 1.17 -11.71 -3.04
CA PHE A 210 0.25 -11.15 -2.05
C PHE A 210 -0.97 -10.51 -2.72
N GLY A 211 -0.77 -9.70 -3.77
CA GLY A 211 -1.86 -9.04 -4.47
C GLY A 211 -2.90 -10.00 -5.05
N ARG A 212 -2.47 -11.15 -5.60
CA ARG A 212 -3.37 -12.21 -6.08
C ARG A 212 -4.14 -12.85 -4.94
N TRP A 213 -3.45 -13.26 -3.89
CA TRP A 213 -4.08 -13.84 -2.70
C TRP A 213 -5.12 -12.90 -2.08
N ALA A 214 -4.77 -11.63 -1.87
CA ALA A 214 -5.69 -10.66 -1.26
C ALA A 214 -6.89 -10.32 -2.16
N THR A 215 -6.70 -10.31 -3.49
CA THR A 215 -7.81 -10.17 -4.46
C THR A 215 -8.79 -11.35 -4.32
N GLU A 216 -8.29 -12.58 -4.25
CA GLU A 216 -9.11 -13.78 -4.05
C GLU A 216 -9.88 -13.69 -2.72
N GLN A 217 -9.20 -13.33 -1.61
CA GLN A 217 -9.86 -13.16 -0.31
C GLN A 217 -10.96 -12.10 -0.34
N SER A 218 -10.72 -10.97 -1.02
CA SER A 218 -11.72 -9.91 -1.14
C SER A 218 -12.93 -10.34 -1.96
N LEU A 219 -12.74 -11.07 -3.06
CA LEU A 219 -13.84 -11.61 -3.87
C LEU A 219 -14.65 -12.66 -3.10
N LEU A 220 -14.00 -13.51 -2.31
CA LEU A 220 -14.69 -14.44 -1.41
C LEU A 220 -15.47 -13.68 -0.33
N SER A 221 -14.89 -12.61 0.21
CA SER A 221 -15.56 -11.73 1.17
C SER A 221 -16.85 -11.11 0.59
N GLU A 222 -16.83 -10.68 -0.68
CA GLU A 222 -18.02 -10.14 -1.37
C GLU A 222 -19.17 -11.17 -1.47
N ILE A 223 -18.84 -12.47 -1.44
CA ILE A 223 -19.84 -13.55 -1.57
C ILE A 223 -20.38 -14.02 -0.21
N TYR A 224 -19.51 -14.06 0.81
CA TYR A 224 -19.80 -14.77 2.06
C TYR A 224 -19.93 -13.89 3.29
N ASP A 225 -19.49 -12.62 3.23
CA ASP A 225 -19.51 -11.73 4.38
C ASP A 225 -20.66 -10.72 4.28
N ASP A 226 -21.27 -10.38 5.41
CA ASP A 226 -22.29 -9.35 5.49
C ASP A 226 -21.71 -7.93 5.28
N ALA A 227 -20.44 -7.74 5.65
CA ALA A 227 -19.69 -6.50 5.47
C ALA A 227 -18.37 -6.75 4.72
N PRO A 228 -18.39 -6.87 3.39
CA PRO A 228 -17.22 -7.22 2.60
C PRO A 228 -16.17 -6.11 2.62
N MET A 229 -14.89 -6.52 2.74
CA MET A 229 -13.75 -5.61 2.64
C MET A 229 -13.20 -5.59 1.21
N GLN A 230 -13.20 -4.43 0.58
CA GLN A 230 -12.62 -4.22 -0.75
C GLN A 230 -11.09 -4.22 -0.68
N PHE A 231 -10.45 -4.88 -1.64
CA PHE A 231 -9.00 -4.87 -1.80
C PHE A 231 -8.58 -4.01 -2.99
N ILE A 232 -7.90 -2.90 -2.71
CA ILE A 232 -7.41 -1.95 -3.71
C ILE A 232 -5.91 -2.17 -3.90
N HIS A 233 -5.54 -2.84 -5.00
CA HIS A 233 -4.16 -3.14 -5.35
C HIS A 233 -3.58 -1.97 -6.16
N MET A 234 -2.84 -1.09 -5.50
CA MET A 234 -2.20 0.08 -6.10
C MET A 234 -0.85 -0.32 -6.71
N ARG A 235 -0.76 -0.53 -8.02
CA ARG A 235 0.53 -0.71 -8.70
C ARG A 235 1.19 0.64 -8.91
N ILE A 236 2.04 1.01 -7.96
CA ILE A 236 2.70 2.29 -7.92
C ILE A 236 3.90 2.27 -8.87
N TYR A 237 3.96 3.26 -9.76
CA TYR A 237 5.09 3.53 -10.63
C TYR A 237 6.17 4.33 -9.90
N SER A 238 7.11 4.96 -10.63
CA SER A 238 8.20 5.68 -9.97
C SER A 238 7.70 7.01 -9.39
N VAL A 239 7.65 7.08 -8.06
CA VAL A 239 7.31 8.30 -7.32
C VAL A 239 8.58 9.03 -6.94
N TYR A 240 8.57 10.37 -7.02
CA TYR A 240 9.65 11.24 -6.61
C TYR A 240 9.11 12.44 -5.82
N GLY A 241 9.99 13.10 -5.08
CA GLY A 241 9.66 14.29 -4.30
C GLY A 241 10.62 14.48 -3.13
N SER A 242 10.35 15.49 -2.29
CA SER A 242 11.15 15.74 -1.10
C SER A 242 11.03 14.59 -0.10
N GLY A 243 12.15 14.10 0.43
CA GLY A 243 12.22 12.94 1.32
C GLY A 243 12.30 11.59 0.60
N ASP A 244 12.37 11.56 -0.74
CA ASP A 244 12.70 10.35 -1.49
C ASP A 244 14.13 9.89 -1.20
N HIS A 245 14.41 8.64 -1.52
CA HIS A 245 15.68 7.98 -1.26
C HIS A 245 16.85 8.75 -1.87
N GLU A 246 17.90 9.01 -1.10
CA GLU A 246 19.08 9.76 -1.56
C GLU A 246 19.75 9.18 -2.80
N THR A 247 19.70 7.85 -2.96
CA THR A 247 20.25 7.12 -4.10
C THR A 247 19.26 6.93 -5.24
N SER A 248 18.07 7.57 -5.19
CA SER A 248 17.15 7.55 -6.33
C SER A 248 17.77 8.23 -7.54
N LEU A 249 17.36 7.82 -8.75
CA LEU A 249 17.91 8.41 -9.97
C LEU A 249 17.67 9.94 -10.02
N VAL A 250 16.49 10.39 -9.58
CA VAL A 250 16.14 11.80 -9.51
C VAL A 250 17.13 12.55 -8.61
N ASN A 251 17.27 12.12 -7.36
CA ASN A 251 18.19 12.78 -6.41
C ASN A 251 19.65 12.71 -6.87
N THR A 252 20.07 11.59 -7.48
CA THR A 252 21.44 11.43 -7.97
C THR A 252 21.76 12.38 -9.13
N VAL A 253 20.83 12.53 -10.08
CA VAL A 253 21.02 13.46 -11.23
C VAL A 253 21.03 14.91 -10.76
N LEU A 254 20.07 15.30 -9.90
CA LEU A 254 19.99 16.67 -9.41
C LEU A 254 21.22 17.07 -8.58
N ARG A 255 21.70 16.19 -7.69
CA ARG A 255 22.93 16.46 -6.92
C ARG A 255 24.17 16.57 -7.82
N ALA A 256 24.30 15.71 -8.83
CA ALA A 256 25.39 15.81 -9.79
C ALA A 256 25.34 17.13 -10.56
N ALA A 257 24.15 17.58 -10.96
CA ALA A 257 23.97 18.88 -11.62
C ALA A 257 24.35 20.06 -10.71
N LEU A 258 23.89 20.08 -9.47
CA LEU A 258 24.20 21.12 -8.49
C LEU A 258 25.69 21.18 -8.13
N ARG A 259 26.39 20.04 -8.18
CA ARG A 259 27.83 19.94 -7.87
C ARG A 259 28.75 20.04 -9.08
N HIS A 260 28.20 20.18 -10.29
CA HIS A 260 28.93 20.16 -11.55
C HIS A 260 29.78 18.89 -11.74
N GLU A 261 29.19 17.73 -11.37
CA GLU A 261 29.89 16.43 -11.44
C GLU A 261 29.43 15.60 -12.63
N ALA A 262 30.30 14.68 -13.05
CA ALA A 262 29.96 13.68 -14.05
C ALA A 262 29.17 12.53 -13.43
N ILE A 263 28.12 12.07 -14.11
CA ILE A 263 27.30 10.93 -13.67
C ILE A 263 27.31 9.83 -14.75
N THR A 264 27.60 8.58 -14.32
CA THR A 264 27.53 7.40 -15.18
C THR A 264 26.15 6.75 -15.12
N LEU A 265 25.54 6.57 -16.28
CA LEU A 265 24.17 6.09 -16.44
C LEU A 265 24.11 4.84 -17.33
N GLY A 266 23.07 4.03 -17.17
CA GLY A 266 22.72 3.02 -18.17
C GLY A 266 22.31 3.66 -19.49
N PRO A 267 21.89 2.87 -20.49
CA PRO A 267 21.42 3.41 -21.77
C PRO A 267 20.21 4.32 -21.65
N CYS A 268 19.37 4.11 -20.62
CA CYS A 268 18.15 4.87 -20.33
C CYS A 268 17.15 4.93 -21.50
N GLU A 269 17.09 3.87 -22.31
CA GLU A 269 16.26 3.78 -23.52
C GLU A 269 14.84 3.29 -23.25
N GLN A 270 14.61 2.67 -22.07
CA GLN A 270 13.29 2.19 -21.68
C GLN A 270 12.30 3.32 -21.49
N ARG A 271 11.01 3.04 -21.76
CA ARG A 271 9.93 3.93 -21.35
C ARG A 271 9.84 3.94 -19.84
N TRP A 272 9.57 5.10 -19.29
CA TRP A 272 9.45 5.31 -17.85
C TRP A 272 8.30 6.24 -17.55
N ASN A 273 7.84 6.21 -16.31
CA ASN A 273 6.78 7.09 -15.82
C ASN A 273 7.13 7.58 -14.43
N TYR A 274 7.10 8.87 -14.23
CA TYR A 274 7.27 9.50 -12.93
C TYR A 274 5.98 10.17 -12.47
N LEU A 275 5.72 10.08 -11.17
CA LEU A 275 4.62 10.76 -10.49
C LEU A 275 5.18 11.51 -9.28
N GLU A 276 4.79 12.76 -9.11
CA GLU A 276 5.16 13.54 -7.94
C GLU A 276 4.38 13.05 -6.72
N VAL A 277 4.99 13.06 -5.52
CA VAL A 277 4.46 12.42 -4.31
C VAL A 277 3.13 13.02 -3.81
N HIS A 278 2.88 14.30 -4.02
CA HIS A 278 1.58 14.90 -3.68
C HIS A 278 0.47 14.38 -4.59
N ASP A 279 0.75 14.15 -5.88
CA ASP A 279 -0.19 13.51 -6.80
C ASP A 279 -0.47 12.05 -6.41
N LEU A 280 0.55 11.31 -5.93
CA LEU A 280 0.33 10.00 -5.34
C LEU A 280 -0.64 10.07 -4.15
N ALA A 281 -0.42 10.98 -3.21
CA ALA A 281 -1.29 11.13 -2.05
C ALA A 281 -2.73 11.45 -2.46
N ARG A 282 -2.92 12.32 -3.48
CA ARG A 282 -4.25 12.60 -4.06
C ARG A 282 -4.90 11.38 -4.68
N ALA A 283 -4.13 10.57 -5.43
CA ALA A 283 -4.64 9.32 -6.01
C ALA A 283 -5.13 8.36 -4.92
N ILE A 284 -4.37 8.19 -3.85
CA ILE A 284 -4.75 7.34 -2.71
C ILE A 284 -5.99 7.88 -2.01
N ARG A 285 -6.08 9.17 -1.78
CA ARG A 285 -7.26 9.82 -1.21
C ARG A 285 -8.51 9.57 -2.06
N ILE A 286 -8.42 9.67 -3.39
CA ILE A 286 -9.53 9.40 -4.30
C ILE A 286 -9.97 7.93 -4.17
N LEU A 287 -9.04 6.98 -4.18
CA LEU A 287 -9.34 5.57 -4.00
C LEU A 287 -9.98 5.26 -2.65
N LEU A 288 -9.55 5.97 -1.61
CA LEU A 288 -10.09 5.83 -0.26
C LEU A 288 -11.53 6.35 -0.17
N ASN A 289 -11.78 7.56 -0.69
CA ASN A 289 -13.04 8.29 -0.48
C ASN A 289 -14.12 7.94 -1.49
N SER A 290 -13.78 7.49 -2.72
CA SER A 290 -14.77 7.21 -3.75
C SER A 290 -15.60 5.96 -3.42
N GLU A 291 -16.91 6.08 -3.49
CA GLU A 291 -17.85 4.96 -3.36
C GLU A 291 -17.84 4.06 -4.62
N ASP A 292 -17.32 4.55 -5.72
CA ASP A 292 -17.19 3.80 -6.99
C ASP A 292 -15.91 2.96 -7.06
N THR A 293 -15.02 3.07 -6.07
CA THR A 293 -13.84 2.21 -5.98
C THR A 293 -14.28 0.76 -5.73
N ARG A 294 -13.74 -0.17 -6.49
CA ARG A 294 -14.03 -1.62 -6.39
C ARG A 294 -12.73 -2.39 -6.20
N THR A 295 -12.87 -3.60 -5.65
CA THR A 295 -11.76 -4.57 -5.62
C THR A 295 -11.08 -4.67 -6.97
N GLY A 296 -9.76 -4.52 -7.00
CA GLY A 296 -8.98 -4.64 -8.23
C GLY A 296 -7.70 -3.84 -8.26
N ILE A 297 -7.07 -3.87 -9.43
CA ILE A 297 -5.78 -3.24 -9.69
C ILE A 297 -6.00 -1.83 -10.23
N TYR A 298 -5.24 -0.89 -9.68
CA TYR A 298 -5.15 0.52 -10.09
C TYR A 298 -3.68 0.89 -10.29
N ASP A 299 -3.30 1.27 -11.50
CA ASP A 299 -1.97 1.83 -11.75
C ASP A 299 -1.93 3.27 -11.21
N ILE A 300 -0.99 3.53 -10.30
CA ILE A 300 -0.74 4.86 -9.74
C ILE A 300 0.47 5.45 -10.44
N ALA A 301 0.22 6.32 -11.40
CA ALA A 301 1.22 6.84 -12.30
C ALA A 301 0.82 8.21 -12.86
N GLY A 302 1.81 8.93 -13.41
CA GLY A 302 1.58 10.16 -14.16
C GLY A 302 0.97 9.90 -15.54
N SER A 303 0.41 10.93 -16.13
CA SER A 303 -0.14 10.89 -17.49
C SER A 303 0.93 10.91 -18.59
N ASP A 304 2.16 11.29 -18.24
CA ASP A 304 3.29 11.39 -19.15
C ASP A 304 4.22 10.17 -19.02
N SER A 305 4.38 9.45 -20.11
CA SER A 305 5.35 8.34 -20.21
C SER A 305 6.29 8.59 -21.36
N ARG A 306 7.57 8.74 -21.07
CA ARG A 306 8.62 9.00 -22.07
C ARG A 306 9.84 8.10 -21.84
N MET A 307 10.81 8.12 -22.76
CA MET A 307 12.10 7.43 -22.56
C MET A 307 12.78 7.99 -21.31
N LEU A 308 13.35 7.12 -20.46
CA LEU A 308 14.05 7.53 -19.24
C LEU A 308 15.15 8.56 -19.51
N LYS A 309 15.86 8.42 -20.65
CA LYS A 309 16.86 9.40 -21.10
C LYS A 309 16.33 10.83 -21.20
N LYS A 310 15.08 10.99 -21.68
CA LYS A 310 14.44 12.32 -21.78
C LYS A 310 14.17 12.94 -20.41
N TYR A 311 13.78 12.12 -19.42
CA TYR A 311 13.63 12.57 -18.04
C TYR A 311 14.96 13.01 -17.45
N VAL A 312 16.03 12.23 -17.65
CA VAL A 312 17.38 12.56 -17.16
C VAL A 312 17.87 13.88 -17.74
N ILE A 313 17.73 14.07 -19.06
CA ILE A 313 18.11 15.33 -19.73
C ILE A 313 17.27 16.51 -19.17
N ALA A 314 15.96 16.34 -18.99
CA ALA A 314 15.10 17.37 -18.43
C ALA A 314 15.51 17.76 -17.00
N MET A 315 15.83 16.77 -16.13
CA MET A 315 16.32 17.03 -14.78
C MET A 315 17.59 17.88 -14.80
N ASN A 316 18.57 17.51 -15.63
CA ASN A 316 19.83 18.25 -15.76
C ASN A 316 19.59 19.68 -16.27
N ALA A 317 18.76 19.85 -17.30
CA ALA A 317 18.43 21.17 -17.86
C ALA A 317 17.74 22.09 -16.84
N ILE A 318 16.79 21.57 -16.05
CA ILE A 318 16.10 22.33 -15.00
C ILE A 318 17.09 22.74 -13.89
N ALA A 319 18.10 21.90 -13.63
CA ALA A 319 19.15 22.18 -12.65
C ALA A 319 20.34 23.00 -13.24
N GLY A 320 20.18 23.62 -14.41
CA GLY A 320 21.18 24.51 -15.03
C GLY A 320 22.26 23.80 -15.86
N ASP A 321 22.00 22.57 -16.32
CA ASP A 321 22.92 21.75 -17.15
C ASP A 321 24.28 21.49 -16.50
N GLY A 322 24.35 21.47 -15.18
CA GLY A 322 25.61 21.35 -14.44
C GLY A 322 26.25 19.96 -14.49
N ALA A 323 25.49 18.87 -14.74
CA ALA A 323 26.05 17.52 -14.77
C ALA A 323 26.53 17.10 -16.16
N GLU A 324 27.69 16.41 -16.21
CA GLU A 324 28.12 15.70 -17.41
C GLU A 324 27.44 14.32 -17.45
N LEU A 325 26.44 14.15 -18.33
CA LEU A 325 25.66 12.91 -18.45
C LEU A 325 26.35 11.87 -19.34
N ARG A 326 26.88 10.78 -18.77
CA ARG A 326 27.57 9.70 -19.49
C ARG A 326 26.64 8.48 -19.59
N PHE A 327 25.90 8.39 -20.71
CA PHE A 327 24.98 7.30 -20.98
C PHE A 327 25.69 6.04 -21.50
N GLY A 328 25.10 4.86 -21.18
CA GLY A 328 25.55 3.55 -21.68
C GLY A 328 26.78 2.99 -21.00
N THR A 329 27.30 3.64 -19.97
CA THR A 329 28.53 3.24 -19.26
C THR A 329 28.25 2.32 -18.07
N ARG A 330 27.00 2.17 -17.67
CA ARG A 330 26.55 1.30 -16.57
C ARG A 330 25.56 0.25 -17.10
N ALA A 331 25.63 -0.98 -16.59
CA ALA A 331 24.65 -2.01 -16.89
C ALA A 331 23.24 -1.63 -16.36
N ASN A 332 22.21 -2.12 -17.03
CA ASN A 332 20.85 -2.00 -16.53
C ASN A 332 20.72 -2.71 -15.17
N ASN A 333 19.76 -2.23 -14.35
CA ASN A 333 19.45 -2.89 -13.08
C ASN A 333 18.90 -4.31 -13.31
N ALA A 334 18.89 -5.13 -12.25
CA ALA A 334 18.47 -6.53 -12.32
C ALA A 334 16.99 -6.72 -12.74
N GLU A 335 16.15 -5.71 -12.52
CA GLU A 335 14.73 -5.76 -12.92
C GLU A 335 14.54 -5.60 -14.44
N GLY A 336 15.61 -5.17 -15.16
CA GLY A 336 15.54 -4.94 -16.60
C GLY A 336 14.72 -3.71 -16.96
N ALA A 337 14.56 -3.49 -18.27
CA ALA A 337 13.75 -2.41 -18.78
C ALA A 337 12.26 -2.79 -18.69
N ALA A 338 11.56 -2.36 -17.66
CA ALA A 338 10.10 -2.38 -17.67
C ALA A 338 9.63 -1.35 -18.71
N ASN A 339 9.34 -1.81 -19.91
CA ASN A 339 8.97 -0.93 -21.04
C ASN A 339 7.45 -0.80 -21.14
N MET A 340 6.79 -0.47 -20.03
CA MET A 340 5.33 -0.42 -19.95
C MET A 340 4.81 0.99 -19.74
N SER A 341 3.71 1.30 -20.44
CA SER A 341 2.88 2.46 -20.14
C SER A 341 1.82 2.06 -19.10
N PRO A 342 1.56 2.89 -18.08
CA PRO A 342 0.53 2.61 -17.08
C PRO A 342 -0.89 2.67 -17.67
N GLU A 343 -1.82 1.90 -17.08
CA GLU A 343 -3.26 1.94 -17.39
C GLU A 343 -4.00 2.79 -16.35
N ILE A 344 -3.91 4.12 -16.45
CA ILE A 344 -4.49 5.04 -15.46
C ILE A 344 -5.99 5.33 -15.66
N LEU A 345 -6.63 4.81 -16.72
CA LEU A 345 -8.02 5.12 -17.04
C LEU A 345 -9.02 4.79 -15.91
N LYS A 346 -8.79 3.71 -15.17
CA LYS A 346 -9.64 3.38 -14.02
C LYS A 346 -9.59 4.47 -12.95
N LEU A 347 -8.39 4.94 -12.64
CA LEU A 347 -8.16 5.99 -11.66
C LEU A 347 -8.70 7.34 -12.14
N GLN A 348 -8.53 7.65 -13.43
CA GLN A 348 -9.09 8.86 -14.06
C GLN A 348 -10.62 8.89 -14.01
N ARG A 349 -11.29 7.75 -14.20
CA ARG A 349 -12.77 7.66 -14.08
C ARG A 349 -13.26 7.96 -12.66
N LEU A 350 -12.42 7.77 -11.64
CA LEU A 350 -12.70 8.18 -10.26
C LEU A 350 -12.39 9.66 -9.99
N GLY A 351 -11.97 10.41 -11.02
CA GLY A 351 -11.68 11.84 -10.90
C GLY A 351 -10.21 12.21 -10.72
N PHE A 352 -9.29 11.24 -10.78
CA PHE A 352 -7.86 11.55 -10.70
C PHE A 352 -7.37 12.24 -11.98
N HIS A 353 -6.68 13.34 -11.81
CA HIS A 353 -5.82 13.97 -12.81
C HIS A 353 -4.51 14.40 -12.18
N GLN A 354 -3.43 14.26 -12.92
CA GLN A 354 -2.13 14.74 -12.50
C GLN A 354 -2.14 16.28 -12.44
N GLU A 355 -1.82 16.86 -11.30
CA GLU A 355 -1.77 18.33 -11.13
C GLU A 355 -0.35 18.88 -11.26
N ILE A 356 0.65 18.09 -10.88
CA ILE A 356 2.05 18.50 -10.89
C ILE A 356 2.77 17.84 -12.06
N SER A 357 3.14 18.64 -13.08
CA SER A 357 3.96 18.12 -14.19
C SER A 357 5.34 17.70 -13.67
N PHE A 358 6.01 16.83 -14.43
CA PHE A 358 7.35 16.39 -14.04
C PHE A 358 8.32 17.56 -13.85
N GLU A 359 8.30 18.50 -14.77
CA GLU A 359 9.17 19.69 -14.74
C GLU A 359 8.88 20.58 -13.55
N ALA A 360 7.59 20.81 -13.22
CA ALA A 360 7.19 21.57 -12.05
C ALA A 360 7.66 20.90 -10.75
N GLY A 361 7.45 19.58 -10.63
CA GLY A 361 7.87 18.81 -9.46
C GLY A 361 9.39 18.79 -9.27
N ILE A 362 10.18 18.69 -10.35
CA ILE A 362 11.65 18.80 -10.28
C ILE A 362 12.06 20.21 -9.80
N GLY A 363 11.40 21.25 -10.31
CA GLY A 363 11.66 22.62 -9.84
C GLY A 363 11.33 22.83 -8.34
N MET A 364 10.28 22.19 -7.84
CA MET A 364 9.94 22.20 -6.41
C MET A 364 11.02 21.48 -5.58
N LEU A 365 11.46 20.31 -6.05
CA LEU A 365 12.47 19.52 -5.36
C LEU A 365 13.82 20.25 -5.29
N LEU A 366 14.27 20.87 -6.41
CA LEU A 366 15.48 21.69 -6.45
C LEU A 366 15.47 22.79 -5.40
N LYS A 367 14.38 23.58 -5.31
CA LYS A 367 14.26 24.64 -4.31
C LYS A 367 14.38 24.10 -2.87
N THR A 368 13.96 22.85 -2.65
CA THR A 368 14.11 22.21 -1.33
C THR A 368 15.55 21.79 -1.08
N MET A 369 16.24 21.23 -2.09
CA MET A 369 17.65 20.82 -1.99
C MET A 369 18.57 22.02 -1.75
N GLU A 370 18.39 23.13 -2.47
CA GLU A 370 19.16 24.35 -2.30
C GLU A 370 19.05 24.97 -0.91
N ARG A 371 17.90 24.77 -0.22
CA ARG A 371 17.70 25.26 1.16
C ARG A 371 18.38 24.40 2.24
N ILE A 372 18.65 23.14 1.92
CA ILE A 372 19.29 22.20 2.85
C ILE A 372 20.82 22.28 2.74
N ASP A 373 21.34 22.59 1.55
CA ASP A 373 22.79 22.70 1.29
C ASP A 373 23.36 24.10 1.61
N LEU A 374 22.51 25.07 2.00
CA LEU A 374 22.85 26.39 2.54
C LEU A 374 22.75 26.42 4.08
#